data_c8f35b4c0d53eff51426aed17e0d62b5
#
_entry.id   c8f35b4c0d53eff51426aed17e0d62b5
#
_cell.length_a   1.000
_cell.length_b   1.000
_cell.length_c   1.000
_cell.angle_alpha   90.00
_cell.angle_beta   90.00
_cell.angle_gamma   90.00
#
_symmetry.space_group_name_H-M   'P 1'
#
loop_
_entity.id
_entity.type
_entity.pdbx_description
1 polymer ?
#
loop_
_entity_poly.entity_id
_entity_poly.type
_entity_poly.pdbx_seq_one_letter_code
_entity_poly.pdbx_strand_id
1 'polypeptide(L)'
;MIRVSRRGRCSCCIDVARISVVDRVATCYPEVPMLKWKIAAVIGFVCGVAGLAWGYAQDTKAAGFYELRVYTAKPGKRDALAARFASRTAAIYARHGITNVGYWIPQESDAALGVSAANTFIYMRGYPSREERDKRLKAAHDDPEFAEVVTQQERNPETKLIENVHNIDMVPSGAYASIRITQ
;
A
#
# COMPACT_ATOMS: atom_id res chain seq x y z
N MET A 1 41.55 -53.12 9.62
CA MET A 1 42.61 -52.67 10.56
C MET A 1 42.45 -51.14 10.68
N ILE A 2 41.69 -50.69 11.66
CA ILE A 2 41.45 -49.26 11.90
C ILE A 2 42.06 -48.91 13.24
N ARG A 3 43.02 -48.00 13.24
CA ARG A 3 43.73 -47.54 14.39
C ARG A 3 43.04 -46.33 15.04
N VAL A 4 42.41 -46.55 16.18
CA VAL A 4 41.82 -45.47 16.99
C VAL A 4 42.93 -44.83 17.83
N SER A 5 43.13 -43.52 17.65
CA SER A 5 44.01 -42.71 18.49
C SER A 5 43.19 -42.08 19.61
N ARG A 6 43.59 -42.39 20.84
CA ARG A 6 43.11 -41.80 22.10
C ARG A 6 43.79 -40.46 22.33
N ARG A 7 43.06 -39.46 22.79
CA ARG A 7 43.26 -38.70 24.05
C ARG A 7 42.63 -37.32 23.95
N GLY A 8 41.53 -37.17 24.61
CA GLY A 8 41.05 -35.90 25.15
C GLY A 8 40.40 -36.22 26.48
N ARG A 9 41.07 -35.91 27.57
CA ARG A 9 40.53 -36.09 28.93
C ARG A 9 39.49 -35.01 29.20
N CYS A 10 38.24 -35.40 29.33
CA CYS A 10 37.25 -34.58 30.04
C CYS A 10 37.46 -34.75 31.54
N SER A 11 37.92 -33.71 32.20
CA SER A 11 38.11 -33.64 33.65
C SER A 11 36.79 -33.08 34.27
N CYS A 12 35.79 -33.92 34.34
CA CYS A 12 34.59 -33.67 35.13
C CYS A 12 33.90 -35.00 35.45
N CYS A 13 34.58 -35.82 36.22
CA CYS A 13 33.95 -36.91 37.00
C CYS A 13 33.91 -36.43 38.44
N ILE A 14 32.81 -35.85 38.87
CA ILE A 14 32.50 -35.60 40.28
C ILE A 14 31.53 -36.69 40.73
N ASP A 15 31.85 -37.29 41.88
CA ASP A 15 31.19 -38.42 42.53
C ASP A 15 29.68 -38.25 42.66
N VAL A 16 28.94 -39.30 42.28
CA VAL A 16 27.46 -39.36 42.18
C VAL A 16 26.81 -39.73 43.55
N ALA A 17 27.40 -39.40 44.68
CA ALA A 17 26.85 -39.90 45.95
C ALA A 17 26.17 -38.89 46.87
N ARG A 18 26.07 -37.57 46.52
CA ARG A 18 25.38 -36.61 47.40
C ARG A 18 25.02 -35.31 46.68
N ILE A 19 24.01 -35.32 45.81
CA ILE A 19 23.45 -34.06 45.34
C ILE A 19 21.93 -34.16 45.22
N SER A 20 21.22 -33.30 45.92
CA SER A 20 19.76 -33.21 45.91
C SER A 20 19.25 -32.70 44.55
N VAL A 21 17.98 -33.03 44.23
CA VAL A 21 17.33 -32.90 42.92
C VAL A 21 17.20 -31.45 42.42
N VAL A 22 17.68 -30.44 43.14
CA VAL A 22 17.49 -29.02 42.79
C VAL A 22 18.65 -28.41 41.97
N ASP A 23 19.84 -29.05 41.97
CA ASP A 23 21.03 -28.45 41.33
C ASP A 23 21.37 -28.98 39.92
N ARG A 24 20.42 -29.54 39.19
CA ARG A 24 20.65 -30.10 37.85
C ARG A 24 20.32 -29.16 36.70
N VAL A 25 20.63 -27.90 36.79
CA VAL A 25 20.56 -27.00 35.60
C VAL A 25 21.84 -26.16 35.54
N ALA A 26 23.00 -26.82 35.63
CA ALA A 26 24.22 -26.19 35.14
C ALA A 26 24.39 -26.60 33.66
N THR A 27 23.73 -25.93 32.77
CA THR A 27 23.96 -26.00 31.32
C THR A 27 25.39 -25.50 31.07
N CYS A 28 26.28 -26.38 30.59
CA CYS A 28 27.57 -25.98 30.01
C CYS A 28 27.31 -25.13 28.76
N TYR A 29 27.19 -23.81 28.90
CA TYR A 29 27.32 -22.89 27.79
C TYR A 29 28.81 -22.69 27.50
N PRO A 30 29.28 -22.92 26.26
CA PRO A 30 30.63 -22.53 25.88
C PRO A 30 30.73 -21.01 26.00
N GLU A 31 31.75 -20.54 26.73
CA GLU A 31 32.10 -19.12 26.78
C GLU A 31 32.41 -18.62 25.37
N VAL A 32 31.44 -17.96 24.75
CA VAL A 32 31.64 -17.24 23.46
C VAL A 32 32.31 -15.91 23.83
N PRO A 33 33.54 -15.66 23.35
CA PRO A 33 34.27 -14.46 23.74
C PRO A 33 33.43 -13.22 23.39
N MET A 34 33.30 -12.31 24.35
CA MET A 34 32.47 -11.09 24.28
C MET A 34 32.68 -10.24 23.01
N LEU A 35 33.84 -10.39 22.35
CA LEU A 35 34.18 -9.76 21.09
C LEU A 35 33.24 -10.20 19.93
N LYS A 36 32.86 -11.49 19.89
CA LYS A 36 31.95 -12.02 18.83
C LYS A 36 30.55 -11.48 18.98
N TRP A 37 30.09 -11.25 20.20
CA TRP A 37 28.76 -10.63 20.45
C TRP A 37 28.72 -9.19 20.04
N LYS A 38 29.78 -8.41 20.25
CA LYS A 38 29.87 -7.02 19.82
C LYS A 38 29.81 -6.90 18.29
N ILE A 39 30.47 -7.80 17.56
CA ILE A 39 30.46 -7.85 16.10
C ILE A 39 29.07 -8.25 15.59
N ALA A 40 28.43 -9.25 16.18
CA ALA A 40 27.08 -9.68 15.80
C ALA A 40 26.03 -8.57 16.04
N ALA A 41 26.14 -7.83 17.15
CA ALA A 41 25.24 -6.73 17.46
C ALA A 41 25.42 -5.55 16.47
N VAL A 42 26.67 -5.22 16.08
CA VAL A 42 26.95 -4.16 15.11
C VAL A 42 26.44 -4.54 13.71
N ILE A 43 26.67 -5.78 13.26
CA ILE A 43 26.16 -6.25 11.96
C ILE A 43 24.63 -6.25 11.95
N GLY A 44 23.99 -6.73 13.02
CA GLY A 44 22.53 -6.74 13.14
C GLY A 44 21.94 -5.32 13.11
N PHE A 45 22.58 -4.36 13.77
CA PHE A 45 22.16 -2.96 13.77
C PHE A 45 22.33 -2.31 12.40
N VAL A 46 23.46 -2.51 11.72
CA VAL A 46 23.73 -1.97 10.38
C VAL A 46 22.76 -2.56 9.35
N CYS A 47 22.49 -3.87 9.39
CA CYS A 47 21.53 -4.51 8.50
C CYS A 47 20.09 -4.04 8.78
N GLY A 48 19.74 -3.82 10.06
CA GLY A 48 18.42 -3.30 10.45
C GLY A 48 18.18 -1.89 9.94
N VAL A 49 19.15 -0.99 10.08
CA VAL A 49 19.04 0.41 9.58
C VAL A 49 19.03 0.47 8.06
N ALA A 50 19.83 -0.35 7.37
CA ALA A 50 19.82 -0.42 5.91
C ALA A 50 18.50 -0.98 5.37
N GLY A 51 17.91 -1.99 6.03
CA GLY A 51 16.59 -2.53 5.67
C GLY A 51 15.45 -1.53 5.84
N LEU A 52 15.50 -0.69 6.89
CA LEU A 52 14.52 0.37 7.10
C LEU A 52 14.66 1.51 6.06
N ALA A 53 15.88 1.84 5.63
CA ALA A 53 16.11 2.87 4.64
C ALA A 53 15.62 2.46 3.22
N TRP A 54 15.69 1.17 2.87
CA TRP A 54 15.18 0.68 1.58
C TRP A 54 13.65 0.63 1.51
N GLY A 55 12.95 0.53 2.63
CA GLY A 55 11.49 0.53 2.66
C GLY A 55 10.85 1.90 2.41
N TYR A 56 11.61 2.99 2.44
CA TYR A 56 11.08 4.36 2.29
C TYR A 56 11.40 5.05 0.95
N ALA A 57 12.18 4.43 0.08
CA ALA A 57 12.39 4.93 -1.27
C ALA A 57 11.20 4.50 -2.16
N GLN A 58 10.02 5.05 -1.92
CA GLN A 58 8.97 5.04 -2.92
C GLN A 58 9.42 5.96 -4.05
N ASP A 59 9.63 5.40 -5.20
CA ASP A 59 10.03 6.13 -6.41
C ASP A 59 8.83 7.00 -6.84
N THR A 60 8.75 8.22 -6.30
CA THR A 60 7.68 9.17 -6.61
C THR A 60 8.04 9.90 -7.89
N LYS A 61 7.51 9.45 -9.00
CA LYS A 61 7.63 10.14 -10.28
C LYS A 61 6.52 11.19 -10.43
N ALA A 62 6.83 12.30 -11.10
CA ALA A 62 5.80 13.25 -11.47
C ALA A 62 4.77 12.60 -12.40
N ALA A 63 3.49 12.80 -12.16
CA ALA A 63 2.46 12.33 -13.07
C ALA A 63 2.58 13.04 -14.40
N GLY A 64 2.54 12.31 -15.50
CA GLY A 64 2.54 12.83 -16.86
C GLY A 64 1.14 13.03 -17.45
N PHE A 65 0.12 12.49 -16.77
CA PHE A 65 -1.25 12.53 -17.27
C PHE A 65 -2.25 12.54 -16.10
N TYR A 66 -3.28 13.36 -16.22
CA TYR A 66 -4.37 13.47 -15.24
C TYR A 66 -5.72 13.38 -15.90
N GLU A 67 -6.69 12.88 -15.15
CA GLU A 67 -8.11 12.97 -15.49
C GLU A 67 -8.87 13.69 -14.39
N LEU A 68 -9.51 14.79 -14.72
CA LEU A 68 -10.53 15.39 -13.88
C LEU A 68 -11.88 14.81 -14.25
N ARG A 69 -12.57 14.25 -13.28
CA ARG A 69 -13.87 13.60 -13.45
C ARG A 69 -14.93 14.43 -12.72
N VAL A 70 -15.90 14.94 -13.45
CA VAL A 70 -17.04 15.68 -12.89
C VAL A 70 -18.28 14.82 -13.08
N TYR A 71 -18.79 14.30 -12.00
CA TYR A 71 -19.98 13.46 -11.98
C TYR A 71 -21.20 14.25 -11.56
N THR A 72 -22.26 14.18 -12.34
CA THR A 72 -23.59 14.56 -11.91
C THR A 72 -24.31 13.34 -11.39
N ALA A 73 -24.53 13.29 -10.09
CA ALA A 73 -25.33 12.25 -9.47
C ALA A 73 -26.82 12.46 -9.72
N LYS A 74 -27.60 11.38 -9.69
CA LYS A 74 -29.06 11.49 -9.64
C LYS A 74 -29.50 12.31 -8.43
N PRO A 75 -30.65 13.00 -8.47
CA PRO A 75 -31.13 13.78 -7.34
C PRO A 75 -31.10 13.02 -6.02
N GLY A 76 -30.45 13.61 -5.01
CA GLY A 76 -30.28 13.02 -3.68
C GLY A 76 -29.30 11.84 -3.59
N LYS A 77 -28.57 11.49 -4.67
CA LYS A 77 -27.64 10.34 -4.68
C LYS A 77 -26.15 10.72 -4.57
N ARG A 78 -25.80 12.01 -4.50
CA ARG A 78 -24.41 12.48 -4.42
C ARG A 78 -23.67 11.88 -3.22
N ASP A 79 -24.26 11.88 -2.03
CA ASP A 79 -23.60 11.41 -0.82
C ASP A 79 -23.44 9.89 -0.83
N ALA A 80 -24.38 9.15 -1.42
CA ALA A 80 -24.24 7.72 -1.63
C ALA A 80 -23.12 7.42 -2.64
N LEU A 81 -22.98 8.26 -3.69
CA LEU A 81 -21.86 8.16 -4.64
C LEU A 81 -20.51 8.42 -3.95
N ALA A 82 -20.40 9.47 -3.16
CA ALA A 82 -19.21 9.79 -2.40
C ALA A 82 -18.84 8.66 -1.41
N ALA A 83 -19.83 8.10 -0.70
CA ALA A 83 -19.65 6.98 0.21
C ALA A 83 -19.16 5.72 -0.51
N ARG A 84 -19.65 5.41 -1.72
CA ARG A 84 -19.14 4.29 -2.53
C ARG A 84 -17.67 4.49 -2.90
N PHE A 85 -17.28 5.71 -3.28
CA PHE A 85 -15.87 6.01 -3.56
C PHE A 85 -15.00 5.84 -2.31
N ALA A 86 -15.41 6.39 -1.18
CA ALA A 86 -14.66 6.31 0.07
C ALA A 86 -14.51 4.87 0.60
N SER A 87 -15.55 4.05 0.46
CA SER A 87 -15.57 2.69 1.02
C SER A 87 -14.93 1.63 0.12
N ARG A 88 -15.03 1.76 -1.21
CA ARG A 88 -14.66 0.67 -2.14
C ARG A 88 -13.91 1.16 -3.39
N THR A 89 -14.47 2.09 -4.16
CA THR A 89 -13.97 2.42 -5.50
C THR A 89 -12.54 2.98 -5.48
N ALA A 90 -12.20 3.84 -4.52
CA ALA A 90 -10.85 4.40 -4.39
C ALA A 90 -9.80 3.33 -4.08
N ALA A 91 -10.13 2.34 -3.25
CA ALA A 91 -9.25 1.22 -2.93
C ALA A 91 -9.01 0.32 -4.15
N ILE A 92 -10.05 0.06 -4.97
CA ILE A 92 -9.91 -0.69 -6.22
C ILE A 92 -8.96 0.04 -7.17
N TYR A 93 -9.13 1.34 -7.37
CA TYR A 93 -8.23 2.13 -8.21
C TYR A 93 -6.78 2.11 -7.70
N ALA A 94 -6.58 2.30 -6.41
CA ALA A 94 -5.24 2.26 -5.80
C ALA A 94 -4.55 0.89 -6.01
N ARG A 95 -5.28 -0.21 -5.88
CA ARG A 95 -4.79 -1.58 -6.09
C ARG A 95 -4.29 -1.80 -7.52
N HIS A 96 -4.89 -1.12 -8.49
CA HIS A 96 -4.47 -1.14 -9.90
C HIS A 96 -3.48 -0.03 -10.27
N GLY A 97 -2.85 0.61 -9.28
CA GLY A 97 -1.82 1.62 -9.49
C GLY A 97 -2.34 2.98 -9.98
N ILE A 98 -3.66 3.21 -9.91
CA ILE A 98 -4.27 4.52 -10.24
C ILE A 98 -4.12 5.43 -9.03
N THR A 99 -3.44 6.55 -9.19
CA THR A 99 -3.26 7.51 -8.11
C THR A 99 -4.53 8.35 -7.93
N ASN A 100 -5.16 8.21 -6.76
CA ASN A 100 -6.26 9.07 -6.36
C ASN A 100 -5.70 10.41 -5.86
N VAL A 101 -5.78 11.45 -6.69
CA VAL A 101 -5.23 12.78 -6.35
C VAL A 101 -6.10 13.48 -5.31
N GLY A 102 -7.42 13.39 -5.45
CA GLY A 102 -8.36 13.95 -4.48
C GLY A 102 -9.81 13.84 -4.93
N TYR A 103 -10.71 14.17 -3.99
CA TYR A 103 -12.17 14.12 -4.14
C TYR A 103 -12.77 15.39 -3.55
N TRP A 104 -13.73 15.99 -4.25
CA TRP A 104 -14.32 17.28 -3.86
C TRP A 104 -15.84 17.29 -4.03
N ILE A 105 -16.49 18.05 -3.17
CA ILE A 105 -17.90 18.38 -3.26
C ILE A 105 -17.98 19.90 -3.40
N PRO A 106 -18.54 20.43 -4.51
CA PRO A 106 -18.74 21.86 -4.67
C PRO A 106 -19.62 22.42 -3.54
N GLN A 107 -19.24 23.56 -3.02
CA GLN A 107 -19.99 24.25 -1.96
C GLN A 107 -21.08 25.14 -2.55
N GLU A 108 -20.87 25.61 -3.77
CA GLU A 108 -21.81 26.49 -4.49
C GLU A 108 -22.10 25.90 -5.88
N SER A 109 -23.27 26.26 -6.42
CA SER A 109 -23.66 25.87 -7.77
C SER A 109 -23.18 26.93 -8.79
N ASP A 110 -22.71 26.44 -9.94
CA ASP A 110 -22.34 27.28 -11.09
C ASP A 110 -23.05 26.74 -12.34
N ALA A 111 -24.07 27.45 -12.80
CA ALA A 111 -24.86 27.03 -13.95
C ALA A 111 -24.06 27.10 -15.27
N ALA A 112 -23.09 28.03 -15.38
CA ALA A 112 -22.26 28.16 -16.58
C ALA A 112 -21.30 26.96 -16.75
N LEU A 113 -20.86 26.37 -15.65
CA LEU A 113 -20.03 25.17 -15.63
C LEU A 113 -20.85 23.88 -15.52
N GLY A 114 -22.17 23.95 -15.41
CA GLY A 114 -23.03 22.78 -15.17
C GLY A 114 -22.80 22.11 -13.82
N VAL A 115 -22.31 22.86 -12.82
CA VAL A 115 -22.01 22.37 -11.49
C VAL A 115 -23.17 22.65 -10.55
N SER A 116 -23.68 21.64 -9.88
CA SER A 116 -24.68 21.73 -8.81
C SER A 116 -24.07 21.31 -7.48
N ALA A 117 -24.12 22.20 -6.48
CA ALA A 117 -23.69 21.86 -5.13
C ALA A 117 -24.44 20.64 -4.55
N ALA A 118 -25.70 20.44 -4.95
CA ALA A 118 -26.51 19.31 -4.48
C ALA A 118 -26.15 17.96 -5.11
N ASN A 119 -25.72 17.95 -6.39
CA ASN A 119 -25.62 16.72 -7.18
C ASN A 119 -24.24 16.47 -7.79
N THR A 120 -23.30 17.41 -7.69
CA THR A 120 -21.97 17.24 -8.30
C THR A 120 -20.98 16.59 -7.33
N PHE A 121 -20.23 15.61 -7.85
CA PHE A 121 -19.09 14.98 -7.19
C PHE A 121 -17.90 15.02 -8.14
N ILE A 122 -16.77 15.56 -7.69
CA ILE A 122 -15.58 15.77 -8.50
C ILE A 122 -14.44 14.92 -7.93
N TYR A 123 -13.65 14.32 -8.81
CA TYR A 123 -12.39 13.71 -8.39
C TYR A 123 -11.35 13.77 -9.50
N MET A 124 -10.09 13.65 -9.10
CA MET A 124 -8.96 13.66 -10.01
C MET A 124 -8.11 12.40 -9.81
N ARG A 125 -7.65 11.82 -10.91
CA ARG A 125 -6.72 10.70 -10.97
C ARG A 125 -5.45 11.11 -11.68
N GLY A 126 -4.32 10.53 -11.25
CA GLY A 126 -3.01 10.75 -11.85
C GLY A 126 -2.40 9.45 -12.36
N TYR A 127 -1.63 9.56 -13.45
CA TYR A 127 -0.99 8.45 -14.13
C TYR A 127 0.40 8.84 -14.67
N PRO A 128 1.32 7.88 -14.84
CA PRO A 128 2.61 8.17 -15.47
C PRO A 128 2.49 8.67 -16.92
N SER A 129 1.53 8.13 -17.69
CA SER A 129 1.25 8.51 -19.08
C SER A 129 -0.20 8.15 -19.46
N ARG A 130 -0.62 8.55 -20.67
CA ARG A 130 -1.93 8.17 -21.23
C ARG A 130 -2.02 6.65 -21.45
N GLU A 131 -0.98 6.02 -21.93
CA GLU A 131 -0.93 4.56 -22.16
C GLU A 131 -1.07 3.79 -20.85
N GLU A 132 -0.38 4.24 -19.80
CA GLU A 132 -0.52 3.66 -18.47
C GLU A 132 -1.94 3.89 -17.90
N ARG A 133 -2.58 5.01 -18.19
CA ARG A 133 -3.98 5.24 -17.83
C ARG A 133 -4.88 4.18 -18.47
N ASP A 134 -4.78 3.96 -19.77
CA ASP A 134 -5.63 3.01 -20.49
C ASP A 134 -5.46 1.59 -19.96
N LYS A 135 -4.23 1.16 -19.74
CA LYS A 135 -3.89 -0.13 -19.18
C LYS A 135 -4.45 -0.33 -17.75
N ARG A 136 -4.21 0.64 -16.86
CA ARG A 136 -4.63 0.55 -15.46
C ARG A 136 -6.15 0.64 -15.31
N LEU A 137 -6.81 1.49 -16.10
CA LEU A 137 -8.28 1.54 -16.11
C LEU A 137 -8.90 0.24 -16.62
N LYS A 138 -8.33 -0.34 -17.67
CA LYS A 138 -8.80 -1.64 -18.12
C LYS A 138 -8.68 -2.68 -17.02
N ALA A 139 -7.52 -2.78 -16.36
CA ALA A 139 -7.31 -3.71 -15.27
C ALA A 139 -8.28 -3.47 -14.08
N ALA A 140 -8.55 -2.20 -13.74
CA ALA A 140 -9.51 -1.86 -12.69
C ALA A 140 -10.96 -2.21 -13.06
N HIS A 141 -11.34 -2.05 -14.32
CA HIS A 141 -12.68 -2.40 -14.81
C HIS A 141 -12.88 -3.91 -14.95
N ASP A 142 -11.80 -4.66 -15.22
CA ASP A 142 -11.81 -6.13 -15.27
C ASP A 142 -11.80 -6.76 -13.85
N ASP A 143 -11.59 -5.98 -12.81
CA ASP A 143 -11.61 -6.43 -11.40
C ASP A 143 -13.02 -6.91 -11.03
N PRO A 144 -13.20 -8.14 -10.51
CA PRO A 144 -14.50 -8.65 -10.11
C PRO A 144 -15.20 -7.77 -9.07
N GLU A 145 -14.46 -7.17 -8.13
CA GLU A 145 -15.02 -6.28 -7.13
C GLU A 145 -15.56 -4.98 -7.77
N PHE A 146 -14.90 -4.45 -8.82
CA PHE A 146 -15.42 -3.31 -9.56
C PHE A 146 -16.72 -3.66 -10.28
N ALA A 147 -16.79 -4.84 -10.87
CA ALA A 147 -18.00 -5.32 -11.52
C ALA A 147 -19.16 -5.42 -10.52
N GLU A 148 -18.94 -5.95 -9.34
CA GLU A 148 -19.93 -6.06 -8.27
C GLU A 148 -20.38 -4.69 -7.74
N VAL A 149 -19.41 -3.85 -7.34
CA VAL A 149 -19.70 -2.60 -6.59
C VAL A 149 -20.15 -1.46 -7.50
N VAL A 150 -19.61 -1.38 -8.72
CA VAL A 150 -19.83 -0.26 -9.63
C VAL A 150 -20.72 -0.66 -10.79
N THR A 151 -20.29 -1.65 -11.56
CA THR A 151 -20.95 -1.98 -12.84
C THR A 151 -22.39 -2.45 -12.64
N GLN A 152 -22.63 -3.34 -11.68
CA GLN A 152 -23.96 -3.85 -11.39
C GLN A 152 -24.88 -2.76 -10.85
N GLN A 153 -24.37 -1.91 -9.96
CA GLN A 153 -25.13 -0.80 -9.39
C GLN A 153 -25.52 0.22 -10.47
N GLU A 154 -24.61 0.58 -11.36
CA GLU A 154 -24.89 1.57 -12.41
C GLU A 154 -25.76 1.02 -13.56
N ARG A 155 -25.79 -0.31 -13.75
CA ARG A 155 -26.69 -0.96 -14.74
C ARG A 155 -28.14 -1.06 -14.25
N ASN A 156 -28.38 -1.13 -12.96
CA ASN A 156 -29.72 -1.21 -12.40
C ASN A 156 -30.31 0.20 -12.23
N PRO A 157 -31.42 0.56 -12.92
CA PRO A 157 -32.03 1.89 -12.83
C PRO A 157 -32.43 2.33 -11.43
N GLU A 158 -32.77 1.38 -10.53
CA GLU A 158 -33.18 1.65 -9.16
C GLU A 158 -32.01 2.02 -8.24
N THR A 159 -30.85 1.38 -8.46
CA THR A 159 -29.65 1.58 -7.65
C THR A 159 -28.64 2.52 -8.28
N LYS A 160 -28.81 2.87 -9.54
CA LYS A 160 -27.93 3.78 -10.29
C LYS A 160 -27.76 5.12 -9.56
N LEU A 161 -26.51 5.52 -9.38
CA LEU A 161 -26.16 6.76 -8.69
C LEU A 161 -25.81 7.90 -9.64
N ILE A 162 -25.30 7.59 -10.84
CA ILE A 162 -24.72 8.57 -11.77
C ILE A 162 -25.70 8.88 -12.88
N GLU A 163 -25.97 10.17 -13.09
CA GLU A 163 -26.74 10.67 -14.23
C GLU A 163 -25.83 10.96 -15.41
N ASN A 164 -24.76 11.71 -15.20
CA ASN A 164 -23.83 12.12 -16.23
C ASN A 164 -22.39 12.16 -15.72
N VAL A 165 -21.44 12.06 -16.66
CA VAL A 165 -19.98 12.13 -16.38
C VAL A 165 -19.33 13.00 -17.44
N HIS A 166 -18.65 14.06 -16.99
CA HIS A 166 -17.68 14.77 -17.81
C HIS A 166 -16.27 14.34 -17.43
N ASN A 167 -15.45 14.09 -18.44
CA ASN A 167 -14.04 13.74 -18.28
C ASN A 167 -13.17 14.77 -18.97
N ILE A 168 -12.20 15.31 -18.26
CA ILE A 168 -11.23 16.27 -18.78
C ILE A 168 -9.85 15.64 -18.64
N ASP A 169 -9.27 15.29 -19.77
CA ASP A 169 -7.90 14.78 -19.87
C ASP A 169 -6.91 15.95 -19.84
N MET A 170 -5.88 15.87 -19.00
CA MET A 170 -4.94 16.95 -18.78
C MET A 170 -3.50 16.44 -18.77
N VAL A 171 -2.60 17.27 -19.27
CA VAL A 171 -1.16 17.09 -19.10
C VAL A 171 -0.60 18.28 -18.31
N PRO A 172 0.50 18.10 -17.55
CA PRO A 172 1.14 19.21 -16.86
C PRO A 172 1.56 20.29 -17.85
N SER A 173 1.34 21.57 -17.51
CA SER A 173 1.69 22.69 -18.38
C SER A 173 3.22 22.91 -18.50
N GLY A 174 4.02 22.24 -17.69
CA GLY A 174 5.47 22.42 -17.63
C GLY A 174 5.94 23.64 -16.83
N ALA A 175 5.03 24.62 -16.59
CA ALA A 175 5.36 25.84 -15.84
C ALA A 175 5.32 25.66 -14.31
N TYR A 176 4.64 24.61 -13.84
CA TYR A 176 4.44 24.34 -12.41
C TYR A 176 4.82 22.90 -12.07
N ALA A 177 5.18 22.69 -10.81
CA ALA A 177 5.47 21.34 -10.34
C ALA A 177 4.21 20.46 -10.42
N SER A 178 4.34 19.33 -11.08
CA SER A 178 3.30 18.31 -11.12
C SER A 178 3.09 17.69 -9.73
N ILE A 179 1.89 17.24 -9.46
CA ILE A 179 1.59 16.42 -8.28
C ILE A 179 2.39 15.12 -8.39
N ARG A 180 3.12 14.76 -7.35
CA ARG A 180 3.85 13.50 -7.29
C ARG A 180 2.87 12.36 -7.06
N ILE A 181 3.05 11.29 -7.81
CA ILE A 181 2.28 10.06 -7.68
C ILE A 181 3.18 8.94 -7.20
N THR A 182 2.65 8.02 -6.39
CA THR A 182 3.29 6.75 -6.07
C THR A 182 3.16 5.80 -7.27
N GLN A 183 4.24 5.14 -7.60
CA GLN A 183 4.27 4.11 -8.65
C GLN A 183 4.02 2.73 -8.07
#